data_92c1efc5eb60481395980cb02f54db49
#
_entry.id   92c1efc5eb60481395980cb02f54db49
#
_cell.length_a   1.000
_cell.length_b   1.000
_cell.length_c   1.000
_cell.angle_alpha   90.00
_cell.angle_beta   90.00
_cell.angle_gamma   90.00
#
_symmetry.space_group_name_H-M   'P 1'
#
loop_
_entity.id
_entity.type
_entity.pdbx_description
1 polymer ?
#
loop_
_entity_poly.entity_id
_entity_poly.type
_entity_poly.pdbx_seq_one_letter_code
_entity_poly.pdbx_strand_id
1 'polypeptide(L)'
;PCSKNDNISNLNEMDLYQLISNCLIKNKLIKKNNIIEHTCLSMENAYPIIDIDTKKRIKPMFDYLKKFKNLYNIGRNAEFKYAHTHEIFRNAKSIIQVIDMKSNID
;
A
#
# COMPACT_ATOMS: atom_id res chain seq x y z
N PRO A 1 -4.89 6.26 -7.00
CA PRO A 1 -5.79 5.44 -6.16
C PRO A 1 -7.21 6.02 -6.19
N CYS A 2 -8.18 5.14 -6.27
CA CYS A 2 -9.59 5.49 -6.21
C CYS A 2 -10.27 4.66 -5.11
N SER A 3 -11.37 5.16 -4.56
CA SER A 3 -12.16 4.43 -3.57
C SER A 3 -13.15 3.51 -4.28
N LYS A 4 -13.49 2.39 -3.64
CA LYS A 4 -14.56 1.53 -4.12
C LYS A 4 -15.85 2.36 -4.22
N ASN A 5 -16.51 2.33 -5.37
CA ASN A 5 -17.72 3.09 -5.71
C ASN A 5 -17.52 4.58 -6.09
N ASP A 6 -16.29 5.06 -6.29
CA ASP A 6 -16.13 6.34 -6.96
C ASP A 6 -16.33 6.18 -8.49
N ASN A 7 -16.51 7.30 -9.20
CA ASN A 7 -16.78 7.29 -10.64
C ASN A 7 -15.62 6.69 -11.44
N ILE A 8 -14.40 6.74 -10.91
CA ILE A 8 -13.19 6.22 -11.57
C ILE A 8 -13.12 4.69 -11.41
N SER A 9 -13.52 4.16 -10.25
CA SER A 9 -13.48 2.71 -9.99
C SER A 9 -14.43 1.90 -10.87
N ASN A 10 -15.45 2.55 -11.44
CA ASN A 10 -16.47 1.93 -12.30
C ASN A 10 -16.14 2.04 -13.80
N LEU A 11 -15.06 2.74 -14.18
CA LEU A 11 -14.65 2.83 -15.57
C LEU A 11 -14.05 1.51 -16.06
N ASN A 12 -14.38 1.14 -17.30
CA ASN A 12 -13.66 0.08 -17.97
C ASN A 12 -12.24 0.55 -18.37
N GLU A 13 -11.39 -0.38 -18.76
CA GLU A 13 -9.99 -0.10 -19.08
C GLU A 13 -9.83 0.98 -20.17
N MET A 14 -10.66 0.94 -21.21
CA MET A 14 -10.58 1.89 -22.33
C MET A 14 -11.00 3.30 -21.91
N ASP A 15 -12.06 3.44 -21.13
CA ASP A 15 -12.53 4.74 -20.63
C ASP A 15 -11.50 5.33 -19.65
N LEU A 16 -10.90 4.50 -18.80
CA LEU A 16 -9.83 4.90 -17.91
C LEU A 16 -8.59 5.37 -18.67
N TYR A 17 -8.19 4.63 -19.71
CA TYR A 17 -7.11 5.03 -20.61
C TYR A 17 -7.39 6.39 -21.26
N GLN A 18 -8.59 6.60 -21.82
CA GLN A 18 -8.97 7.87 -22.44
C GLN A 18 -8.95 9.02 -21.45
N LEU A 19 -9.49 8.81 -20.25
CA LEU A 19 -9.49 9.82 -19.19
C LEU A 19 -8.06 10.25 -18.82
N ILE A 20 -7.18 9.28 -18.57
CA ILE A 20 -5.80 9.55 -18.14
C ILE A 20 -5.00 10.17 -19.27
N SER A 21 -5.05 9.62 -20.48
CA SER A 21 -4.30 10.12 -21.64
C SER A 21 -4.71 11.56 -21.99
N ASN A 22 -6.01 11.86 -21.99
CA ASN A 22 -6.51 13.21 -22.21
C ASN A 22 -6.02 14.18 -21.13
N CYS A 23 -6.01 13.76 -19.87
CA CYS A 23 -5.51 14.57 -18.76
C CYS A 23 -4.01 14.88 -18.94
N LEU A 24 -3.19 13.88 -19.26
CA LEU A 24 -1.76 14.06 -19.49
C LEU A 24 -1.43 14.97 -20.67
N ILE A 25 -2.17 14.82 -21.79
CA ILE A 25 -2.02 15.64 -22.99
C ILE A 25 -2.45 17.09 -22.69
N LYS A 26 -3.62 17.28 -22.06
CA LYS A 26 -4.14 18.60 -21.68
C LYS A 26 -3.16 19.38 -20.80
N ASN A 27 -2.50 18.70 -19.88
CA ASN A 27 -1.50 19.29 -19.01
C ASN A 27 -0.09 19.36 -19.65
N LYS A 28 0.04 19.05 -20.93
CA LYS A 28 1.30 19.10 -21.69
C LYS A 28 2.42 18.23 -21.12
N LEU A 29 2.09 17.19 -20.37
CA LEU A 29 3.05 16.23 -19.81
C LEU A 29 3.52 15.25 -20.89
N ILE A 30 2.65 14.90 -21.84
CA ILE A 30 2.96 14.04 -22.99
C ILE A 30 2.30 14.57 -24.25
N LYS A 31 2.78 14.14 -25.44
CA LYS A 31 2.09 14.31 -26.73
C LYS A 31 1.31 13.04 -27.05
N LYS A 32 0.22 13.15 -27.81
CA LYS A 32 -0.63 12.00 -28.20
C LYS A 32 0.17 10.82 -28.79
N ASN A 33 1.17 11.11 -29.63
CA ASN A 33 1.98 10.10 -30.31
C ASN A 33 3.09 9.48 -29.41
N ASN A 34 3.20 9.90 -28.16
CA ASN A 34 4.19 9.36 -27.20
C ASN A 34 3.65 8.17 -26.41
N ILE A 35 2.36 7.85 -26.54
CA ILE A 35 1.77 6.69 -25.87
C ILE A 35 1.97 5.48 -26.78
N ILE A 36 2.79 4.53 -26.33
CA ILE A 36 3.12 3.31 -27.08
C ILE A 36 2.15 2.20 -26.66
N GLU A 37 1.94 2.06 -25.37
CA GLU A 37 1.16 0.98 -24.76
C GLU A 37 0.55 1.45 -23.43
N HIS A 38 -0.52 0.80 -23.01
CA HIS A 38 -1.09 0.98 -21.68
C HIS A 38 -1.47 -0.37 -21.07
N THR A 39 -1.43 -0.44 -19.77
CA THR A 39 -1.89 -1.58 -18.98
C THR A 39 -2.65 -1.07 -17.76
N CYS A 40 -3.81 -1.63 -17.50
CA CYS A 40 -4.60 -1.33 -16.32
C CYS A 40 -4.51 -2.49 -15.33
N LEU A 41 -4.06 -2.20 -14.11
CA LEU A 41 -4.01 -3.18 -13.03
C LEU A 41 -4.94 -2.74 -11.90
N SER A 42 -5.86 -3.60 -11.54
CA SER A 42 -6.72 -3.40 -10.36
C SER A 42 -6.14 -4.17 -9.18
N MET A 43 -5.94 -3.48 -8.07
CA MET A 43 -5.45 -4.07 -6.82
C MET A 43 -6.41 -3.70 -5.69
N GLU A 44 -7.06 -4.72 -5.13
CA GLU A 44 -7.88 -4.52 -3.93
C GLU A 44 -6.99 -4.29 -2.71
N ASN A 45 -7.44 -3.41 -1.81
CA ASN A 45 -6.75 -3.11 -0.55
C ASN A 45 -5.28 -2.68 -0.73
N ALA A 46 -4.95 -2.00 -1.83
CA ALA A 46 -3.59 -1.58 -2.16
C ALA A 46 -2.96 -0.65 -1.11
N TYR A 47 -3.79 0.15 -0.41
CA TYR A 47 -3.35 1.08 0.62
C TYR A 47 -4.29 1.07 1.82
N PRO A 48 -3.76 1.14 3.06
CA PRO A 48 -4.57 1.40 4.23
C PRO A 48 -5.17 2.82 4.14
N ILE A 49 -6.46 2.97 4.46
CA ILE A 49 -7.08 4.29 4.60
C ILE A 49 -6.75 4.81 5.98
N ILE A 50 -5.93 5.85 6.03
CA ILE A 50 -5.46 6.45 7.28
C ILE A 50 -6.13 7.82 7.46
N ASP A 51 -6.85 7.96 8.57
CA ASP A 51 -7.47 9.20 9.03
C ASP A 51 -7.04 9.51 10.48
N ILE A 52 -7.58 10.60 11.04
CA ILE A 52 -7.23 11.09 12.38
C ILE A 52 -7.51 10.07 13.49
N ASP A 53 -8.56 9.24 13.33
CA ASP A 53 -8.98 8.25 14.32
C ASP A 53 -8.40 6.85 14.07
N THR A 54 -7.68 6.65 13.00
CA THR A 54 -7.14 5.35 12.61
C THR A 54 -6.35 4.70 13.73
N LYS A 55 -5.42 5.44 14.35
CA LYS A 55 -4.59 4.91 15.45
C LYS A 55 -5.44 4.39 16.61
N LYS A 56 -6.53 5.08 16.95
CA LYS A 56 -7.44 4.69 18.02
C LYS A 56 -8.20 3.41 17.67
N ARG A 57 -8.67 3.32 16.42
CA ARG A 57 -9.44 2.14 15.94
C ARG A 57 -8.61 0.88 15.86
N ILE A 58 -7.35 0.98 15.36
CA ILE A 58 -6.49 -0.19 15.16
C ILE A 58 -5.74 -0.63 16.43
N LYS A 59 -5.61 0.25 17.43
CA LYS A 59 -4.88 -0.04 18.66
C LYS A 59 -5.33 -1.34 19.35
N PRO A 60 -6.63 -1.63 19.56
CA PRO A 60 -7.06 -2.87 20.19
C PRO A 60 -6.62 -4.12 19.43
N MET A 61 -6.62 -4.06 18.08
CA MET A 61 -6.15 -5.15 17.23
C MET A 61 -4.64 -5.39 17.44
N PHE A 62 -3.82 -4.33 17.42
CA PHE A 62 -2.39 -4.48 17.66
C PHE A 62 -2.07 -4.95 19.08
N ASP A 63 -2.81 -4.46 20.07
CA ASP A 63 -2.64 -4.93 21.46
C ASP A 63 -3.01 -6.42 21.62
N TYR A 64 -3.99 -6.90 20.84
CA TYR A 64 -4.30 -8.33 20.75
C TYR A 64 -3.17 -9.12 20.07
N LEU A 65 -2.67 -8.66 18.93
CA LEU A 65 -1.62 -9.34 18.17
C LEU A 65 -0.30 -9.45 18.94
N LYS A 66 0.03 -8.48 19.80
CA LYS A 66 1.21 -8.52 20.70
C LYS A 66 1.23 -9.68 21.69
N LYS A 67 0.08 -10.32 21.95
CA LYS A 67 0.00 -11.52 22.82
C LYS A 67 0.68 -12.74 22.20
N PHE A 68 0.86 -12.75 20.89
CA PHE A 68 1.50 -13.85 20.18
C PHE A 68 3.01 -13.59 20.08
N LYS A 69 3.81 -14.34 20.82
CA LYS A 69 5.26 -14.14 20.93
C LYS A 69 6.03 -14.38 19.64
N ASN A 70 5.47 -15.17 18.72
CA ASN A 70 6.06 -15.57 17.44
C ASN A 70 5.40 -14.89 16.22
N LEU A 71 4.60 -13.84 16.44
CA LEU A 71 3.96 -13.08 15.38
C LEU A 71 4.60 -11.70 15.24
N TYR A 72 5.07 -11.39 14.04
CA TYR A 72 5.71 -10.12 13.71
C TYR A 72 4.99 -9.49 12.51
N ASN A 73 4.56 -8.25 12.67
CA ASN A 73 3.90 -7.48 11.61
C ASN A 73 4.94 -6.62 10.88
N ILE A 74 5.02 -6.77 9.55
CA ILE A 74 5.94 -6.00 8.71
C ILE A 74 5.22 -5.50 7.47
N GLY A 75 5.46 -4.26 7.11
CA GLY A 75 4.97 -3.67 5.87
C GLY A 75 3.73 -2.80 6.03
N ARG A 76 3.39 -2.10 4.94
CA ARG A 76 2.36 -1.06 4.92
C ARG A 76 1.03 -1.53 5.47
N ASN A 77 0.53 -2.65 4.97
CA ASN A 77 -0.79 -3.14 5.34
C ASN A 77 -0.76 -3.77 6.74
N ALA A 78 0.28 -4.55 7.06
CA ALA A 78 0.41 -5.20 8.36
C ALA A 78 0.65 -4.21 9.51
N GLU A 79 1.38 -3.12 9.27
CA GLU A 79 1.63 -2.06 10.24
C GLU A 79 0.62 -0.91 10.15
N PHE A 80 -0.27 -0.95 9.16
CA PHE A 80 -1.28 0.05 8.87
C PHE A 80 -0.71 1.47 8.78
N LYS A 81 0.37 1.63 8.01
CA LYS A 81 1.06 2.91 7.83
C LYS A 81 1.62 3.08 6.43
N TYR A 82 1.80 4.33 6.00
CA TYR A 82 2.54 4.63 4.78
C TYR A 82 4.04 4.58 5.09
N ALA A 83 4.67 3.46 4.75
CA ALA A 83 6.10 3.26 4.90
C ALA A 83 6.80 3.21 3.53
N HIS A 84 8.00 3.74 3.46
CA HIS A 84 8.85 3.57 2.29
C HIS A 84 9.52 2.19 2.29
N THR A 85 9.85 1.68 1.11
CA THR A 85 10.47 0.36 0.95
C THR A 85 11.71 0.18 1.83
N HIS A 86 12.60 1.18 1.89
CA HIS A 86 13.80 1.12 2.73
C HIS A 86 13.51 1.05 4.23
N GLU A 87 12.41 1.64 4.70
CA GLU A 87 11.97 1.52 6.10
C GLU A 87 11.46 0.11 6.40
N ILE A 88 10.70 -0.48 5.46
CA ILE A 88 10.21 -1.85 5.59
C ILE A 88 11.39 -2.83 5.68
N PHE A 89 12.40 -2.69 4.81
CA PHE A 89 13.61 -3.52 4.87
C PHE A 89 14.39 -3.35 6.17
N ARG A 90 14.52 -2.12 6.68
CA ARG A 90 15.17 -1.85 7.97
C ARG A 90 14.43 -2.54 9.12
N ASN A 91 13.09 -2.43 9.15
CA ASN A 91 12.27 -3.08 10.17
C ASN A 91 12.38 -4.61 10.09
N ALA A 92 12.34 -5.19 8.88
CA ALA A 92 12.52 -6.61 8.65
C ALA A 92 13.88 -7.09 9.21
N LYS A 93 14.96 -6.39 8.90
CA LYS A 93 16.30 -6.71 9.42
C LYS A 93 16.34 -6.70 10.96
N SER A 94 15.74 -5.69 11.59
CA SER A 94 15.68 -5.60 13.06
C SER A 94 14.89 -6.76 13.68
N ILE A 95 13.80 -7.18 13.05
CA ILE A 95 12.99 -8.32 13.53
C ILE A 95 13.76 -9.63 13.40
N ILE A 96 14.47 -9.86 12.28
CA ILE A 96 15.32 -11.05 12.09
C ILE A 96 16.36 -11.13 13.21
N GLN A 97 17.03 -10.03 13.53
CA GLN A 97 18.00 -10.00 14.64
C GLN A 97 17.38 -10.40 15.98
N VAL A 98 16.14 -9.98 16.27
CA VAL A 98 15.41 -10.37 17.50
C VAL A 98 15.07 -11.86 17.49
N ILE A 99 14.69 -12.42 16.33
CA ILE A 99 14.40 -13.85 16.20
C ILE A 99 15.67 -14.68 16.41
N ASP A 100 16.77 -14.31 15.77
CA ASP A 100 18.06 -15.00 15.90
C ASP A 100 18.58 -14.98 17.35
N MET A 101 18.44 -13.85 18.04
CA MET A 101 18.81 -13.78 19.45
C MET A 101 17.99 -14.71 20.34
N LYS A 102 16.71 -14.89 20.05
CA LYS A 102 15.85 -15.80 20.81
C LYS A 102 16.17 -17.27 20.52
N SER A 103 16.47 -17.61 19.27
CA SER A 103 16.83 -18.97 18.87
C SER A 103 18.17 -19.46 19.41
N ASN A 104 19.05 -18.56 19.85
CA ASN A 104 20.35 -18.88 20.45
C ASN A 104 20.31 -19.01 21.99
N ILE A 105 19.13 -18.86 22.60
CA ILE A 105 18.95 -18.94 24.09
C ILE A 105 18.26 -20.24 24.49
N ASP A 106 17.69 -20.96 23.53
CA ASP A 106 17.09 -22.30 23.69
C ASP A 106 18.11 -23.38 23.32
#